data_1a5bf124a3c4416740693071d1e8e337
#
_entry.id   1a5bf124a3c4416740693071d1e8e337
#
_cell.length_a   1.000
_cell.length_b   1.000
_cell.length_c   1.000
_cell.angle_alpha   90.00
_cell.angle_beta   90.00
_cell.angle_gamma   90.00
#
_symmetry.space_group_name_H-M   'P 1'
#
loop_
_entity.id
_entity.type
_entity.pdbx_description
1 polymer ?
#
loop_
_entity_poly.entity_id
_entity_poly.type
_entity_poly.pdbx_seq_one_letter_code
_entity_poly.pdbx_strand_id
1 'polypeptide(L)'
;ARRYRPQSFEELVGQEHVRKALANAINTNRVGHAYLFTGPRGTGKTTTARIFSKALNCIYGPTMTPCKNCDICLQISEGNDVDVIEIDGASNNSVEDVRSLRENCTVRPSRSRFKIYIIDEVHMLSRSAFNALLKTLEEPPEHVKFMFCTTDPEKMPITVLSRCQRFDLSP
;
A
#
# COMPACT_ATOMS: atom_id res chain seq x y z
N ALA A 1 6.51 2.98 -21.41
CA ALA A 1 5.79 3.01 -20.13
C ALA A 1 6.72 2.75 -18.97
N ARG A 2 7.60 1.77 -19.11
CA ARG A 2 8.50 1.44 -18.02
C ARG A 2 9.69 2.39 -17.87
N ARG A 3 9.94 3.19 -18.88
CA ARG A 3 11.10 4.08 -18.87
C ARG A 3 10.99 5.14 -17.81
N TYR A 4 9.78 5.57 -17.53
CA TYR A 4 9.56 6.62 -16.56
C TYR A 4 8.48 6.17 -15.58
N ARG A 5 8.82 6.23 -14.30
CA ARG A 5 7.84 5.99 -13.24
C ARG A 5 7.76 7.22 -12.38
N PRO A 6 6.53 7.72 -12.13
CA PRO A 6 6.37 8.86 -11.22
C PRO A 6 7.01 8.57 -9.86
N GLN A 7 7.65 9.58 -9.30
CA GLN A 7 8.30 9.48 -8.00
C GLN A 7 7.60 10.32 -6.95
N SER A 8 6.61 11.10 -7.33
CA SER A 8 5.86 11.97 -6.43
C SER A 8 4.41 12.06 -6.88
N PHE A 9 3.55 12.54 -5.99
CA PHE A 9 2.14 12.74 -6.32
C PHE A 9 1.94 13.73 -7.45
N GLU A 10 2.81 14.73 -7.54
CA GLU A 10 2.72 15.74 -8.59
C GLU A 10 2.94 15.16 -9.98
N GLU A 11 3.68 14.06 -10.06
CA GLU A 11 3.97 13.41 -11.33
C GLU A 11 2.88 12.43 -11.76
N LEU A 12 1.92 12.13 -10.88
CA LEU A 12 0.82 11.23 -11.21
C LEU A 12 -0.23 11.99 -12.03
N VAL A 13 -0.32 11.66 -13.31
CA VAL A 13 -1.23 12.33 -14.23
C VAL A 13 -2.62 11.71 -14.12
N GLY A 14 -3.64 12.56 -14.01
CA GLY A 14 -5.03 12.11 -14.06
C GLY A 14 -5.56 11.50 -12.77
N GLN A 15 -4.81 11.59 -11.66
CA GLN A 15 -5.19 10.98 -10.39
C GLN A 15 -5.40 12.04 -9.31
N GLU A 16 -6.01 13.15 -9.70
CA GLU A 16 -6.16 14.29 -8.79
C GLU A 16 -6.99 13.95 -7.56
N HIS A 17 -8.04 13.13 -7.73
CA HIS A 17 -8.89 12.74 -6.61
C HIS A 17 -8.13 11.92 -5.57
N VAL A 18 -7.20 11.09 -6.01
CA VAL A 18 -6.36 10.29 -5.12
C VAL A 18 -5.44 11.21 -4.33
N ARG A 19 -4.77 12.12 -5.04
CA ARG A 19 -3.85 13.06 -4.42
C ARG A 19 -4.53 13.89 -3.34
N LYS A 20 -5.73 14.42 -3.65
CA LYS A 20 -6.47 15.23 -2.69
C LYS A 20 -6.87 14.45 -1.45
N ALA A 21 -7.35 13.23 -1.62
CA ALA A 21 -7.80 12.41 -0.51
C ALA A 21 -6.63 12.02 0.39
N LEU A 22 -5.49 11.63 -0.20
CA LEU A 22 -4.32 11.25 0.57
C LEU A 22 -3.70 12.46 1.26
N ALA A 23 -3.70 13.62 0.60
CA ALA A 23 -3.22 14.86 1.20
C ALA A 23 -4.07 15.20 2.43
N ASN A 24 -5.39 15.09 2.32
CA ASN A 24 -6.27 15.37 3.43
C ASN A 24 -6.00 14.43 4.61
N ALA A 25 -5.81 13.14 4.33
CA ALA A 25 -5.52 12.16 5.37
C ALA A 25 -4.21 12.50 6.11
N ILE A 26 -3.18 12.85 5.36
CA ILE A 26 -1.88 13.19 5.95
C ILE A 26 -1.97 14.49 6.75
N ASN A 27 -2.60 15.52 6.17
CA ASN A 27 -2.65 16.84 6.79
C ASN A 27 -3.54 16.88 8.03
N THR A 28 -4.53 16.00 8.11
CA THR A 28 -5.41 15.93 9.29
C THR A 28 -5.01 14.81 10.25
N ASN A 29 -3.91 14.12 9.97
CA ASN A 29 -3.41 13.00 10.78
C ASN A 29 -4.47 11.88 10.91
N ARG A 30 -5.16 11.60 9.80
CA ARG A 30 -6.21 10.58 9.75
C ARG A 30 -5.89 9.53 8.69
N VAL A 31 -4.67 9.02 8.72
CA VAL A 31 -4.25 7.96 7.81
C VAL A 31 -4.87 6.65 8.29
N GLY A 32 -5.60 5.98 7.40
CA GLY A 32 -6.25 4.72 7.73
C GLY A 32 -5.28 3.56 7.74
N HIS A 33 -5.78 2.38 8.05
CA HIS A 33 -4.97 1.17 8.15
C HIS A 33 -4.88 0.40 6.84
N ALA A 34 -5.84 0.55 5.94
CA ALA A 34 -5.86 -0.21 4.69
C ALA A 34 -6.41 0.63 3.55
N TYR A 35 -5.72 0.54 2.42
CA TYR A 35 -6.07 1.25 1.19
C TYR A 35 -6.13 0.25 0.05
N LEU A 36 -7.05 0.48 -0.88
CA LEU A 36 -7.18 -0.36 -2.07
C LEU A 36 -7.07 0.51 -3.31
N PHE A 37 -6.09 0.21 -4.15
CA PHE A 37 -5.91 0.87 -5.43
C PHE A 37 -6.35 -0.07 -6.53
N THR A 38 -7.36 0.32 -7.30
CA THR A 38 -7.90 -0.49 -8.37
C THR A 38 -7.68 0.18 -9.72
N GLY A 39 -7.73 -0.60 -10.77
CA GLY A 39 -7.63 -0.06 -12.12
C GLY A 39 -7.02 -1.06 -13.07
N PRO A 40 -7.18 -0.81 -14.39
CA PRO A 40 -6.57 -1.66 -15.39
C PRO A 40 -5.05 -1.70 -15.26
N ARG A 41 -4.43 -2.62 -15.96
CA ARG A 41 -2.97 -2.68 -16.02
C ARG A 41 -2.43 -1.36 -16.53
N GLY A 42 -1.31 -0.94 -15.97
CA GLY A 42 -0.62 0.27 -16.44
C GLY A 42 -1.19 1.57 -15.90
N THR A 43 -2.11 1.53 -14.93
CA THR A 43 -2.65 2.75 -14.33
C THR A 43 -1.83 3.26 -13.15
N GLY A 44 -0.74 2.57 -12.79
CA GLY A 44 0.15 3.04 -11.74
C GLY A 44 -0.27 2.71 -10.33
N LYS A 45 -0.95 1.57 -10.12
CA LYS A 45 -1.40 1.16 -8.79
C LYS A 45 -0.23 0.98 -7.82
N THR A 46 0.75 0.17 -8.20
CA THR A 46 1.92 -0.07 -7.37
C THR A 46 2.75 1.20 -7.21
N THR A 47 2.87 1.97 -8.28
CA THR A 47 3.58 3.25 -8.24
C THR A 47 2.93 4.19 -7.23
N THR A 48 1.59 4.28 -7.24
CA THR A 48 0.85 5.12 -6.29
C THR A 48 1.09 4.65 -4.86
N ALA A 49 1.06 3.34 -4.63
CA ALA A 49 1.33 2.78 -3.31
C ALA A 49 2.73 3.12 -2.82
N ARG A 50 3.73 3.05 -3.70
CA ARG A 50 5.11 3.42 -3.33
C ARG A 50 5.23 4.90 -3.00
N ILE A 51 4.58 5.76 -3.78
CA ILE A 51 4.60 7.20 -3.53
C ILE A 51 3.95 7.50 -2.19
N PHE A 52 2.81 6.88 -1.90
CA PHE A 52 2.13 7.07 -0.62
C PHE A 52 3.01 6.56 0.53
N SER A 53 3.69 5.44 0.34
CA SER A 53 4.62 4.91 1.35
C SER A 53 5.77 5.88 1.62
N LYS A 54 6.31 6.51 0.58
CA LYS A 54 7.33 7.55 0.77
C LYS A 54 6.77 8.73 1.56
N ALA A 55 5.55 9.14 1.23
CA ALA A 55 4.91 10.24 1.95
C ALA A 55 4.77 9.95 3.44
N LEU A 56 4.44 8.72 3.78
CA LEU A 56 4.25 8.31 5.17
C LEU A 56 5.58 8.14 5.91
N ASN A 57 6.59 7.60 5.25
CA ASN A 57 7.83 7.19 5.91
C ASN A 57 9.04 8.07 5.63
N CYS A 58 8.94 9.05 4.74
CA CYS A 58 10.03 9.99 4.50
C CYS A 58 10.55 10.53 5.83
N ILE A 59 11.86 10.71 5.94
CA ILE A 59 12.47 11.17 7.19
C ILE A 59 11.87 12.51 7.64
N TYR A 60 11.39 13.32 6.71
CA TYR A 60 10.76 14.61 6.99
C TYR A 60 9.23 14.54 7.04
N GLY A 61 8.66 13.34 6.94
CA GLY A 61 7.22 13.17 6.89
C GLY A 61 6.55 12.94 8.23
N PRO A 62 5.29 12.53 8.21
CA PRO A 62 4.48 12.33 7.00
C PRO A 62 4.28 13.63 6.22
N THR A 63 4.33 13.55 4.91
CA THR A 63 4.24 14.74 4.06
C THR A 63 3.78 14.37 2.66
N MET A 64 3.02 15.26 2.02
CA MET A 64 2.64 15.07 0.62
C MET A 64 3.79 15.35 -0.35
N THR A 65 4.90 15.90 0.17
CA THR A 65 6.07 16.20 -0.65
C THR A 65 7.29 15.47 -0.09
N PRO A 66 7.34 14.13 -0.24
CA PRO A 66 8.51 13.38 0.23
C PRO A 66 9.78 13.91 -0.42
N CYS A 67 10.87 13.88 0.32
CA CYS A 67 12.11 14.52 -0.12
C CYS A 67 12.73 13.84 -1.35
N LYS A 68 12.46 12.56 -1.56
CA LYS A 68 12.98 11.73 -2.64
C LYS A 68 14.48 11.48 -2.56
N ASN A 69 15.13 11.98 -1.54
CA ASN A 69 16.60 11.90 -1.40
C ASN A 69 17.07 11.15 -0.17
N CYS A 70 16.24 11.00 0.85
CA CYS A 70 16.65 10.24 2.02
C CYS A 70 16.73 8.75 1.67
N ASP A 71 17.46 7.99 2.46
CA ASP A 71 17.64 6.57 2.18
C ASP A 71 16.30 5.83 2.14
N ILE A 72 15.37 6.22 3.01
CA ILE A 72 14.05 5.60 3.04
C ILE A 72 13.34 5.83 1.70
N CYS A 73 13.28 7.07 1.22
CA CYS A 73 12.65 7.37 -0.06
C CYS A 73 13.30 6.62 -1.21
N LEU A 74 14.64 6.55 -1.22
CA LEU A 74 15.37 5.87 -2.28
C LEU A 74 15.09 4.37 -2.27
N GLN A 75 15.10 3.74 -1.09
CA GLN A 75 14.85 2.31 -0.99
C GLN A 75 13.41 1.95 -1.35
N ILE A 76 12.44 2.78 -0.95
CA ILE A 76 11.04 2.55 -1.33
C ILE A 76 10.88 2.62 -2.84
N SER A 77 11.52 3.59 -3.49
CA SER A 77 11.44 3.74 -4.95
C SER A 77 11.97 2.50 -5.67
N GLU A 78 12.94 1.81 -5.08
CA GLU A 78 13.51 0.60 -5.67
C GLU A 78 12.78 -0.68 -5.25
N GLY A 79 11.82 -0.58 -4.35
CA GLY A 79 11.10 -1.74 -3.86
C GLY A 79 11.88 -2.57 -2.86
N ASN A 80 12.89 -1.99 -2.22
CA ASN A 80 13.82 -2.71 -1.34
C ASN A 80 13.84 -2.22 0.10
N ASP A 81 12.91 -1.35 0.49
CA ASP A 81 12.95 -0.81 1.85
C ASP A 81 12.58 -1.88 2.87
N VAL A 82 13.31 -1.91 3.99
CA VAL A 82 13.14 -2.92 5.03
C VAL A 82 11.76 -2.83 5.70
N ASP A 83 11.17 -1.64 5.75
CA ASP A 83 9.88 -1.43 6.41
C ASP A 83 8.71 -1.32 5.43
N VAL A 84 8.96 -1.38 4.13
CA VAL A 84 7.92 -1.37 3.10
C VAL A 84 8.06 -2.67 2.31
N ILE A 85 7.26 -3.65 2.69
CA ILE A 85 7.37 -5.01 2.15
C ILE A 85 6.39 -5.17 0.99
N GLU A 86 6.93 -5.42 -0.21
CA GLU A 86 6.11 -5.64 -1.40
C GLU A 86 5.93 -7.13 -1.62
N ILE A 87 4.68 -7.54 -1.76
CA ILE A 87 4.30 -8.94 -1.91
C ILE A 87 3.47 -9.08 -3.18
N ASP A 88 3.82 -10.08 -4.00
CA ASP A 88 3.03 -10.43 -5.17
C ASP A 88 2.01 -11.48 -4.74
N GLY A 89 0.72 -11.11 -4.72
CA GLY A 89 -0.35 -12.00 -4.31
C GLY A 89 -0.50 -13.21 -5.21
N ALA A 90 -0.08 -13.10 -6.46
CA ALA A 90 -0.15 -14.25 -7.38
C ALA A 90 0.84 -15.35 -6.99
N SER A 91 1.98 -14.98 -6.42
CA SER A 91 3.02 -15.94 -6.01
C SER A 91 2.91 -16.34 -4.55
N ASN A 92 2.27 -15.50 -3.71
CA ASN A 92 2.20 -15.70 -2.25
C ASN A 92 0.74 -15.73 -1.82
N ASN A 93 -0.03 -16.68 -2.36
CA ASN A 93 -1.48 -16.67 -2.22
C ASN A 93 -2.03 -17.65 -1.19
N SER A 94 -1.18 -18.38 -0.49
CA SER A 94 -1.63 -19.38 0.46
C SER A 94 -1.91 -18.79 1.84
N VAL A 95 -2.64 -19.57 2.66
CA VAL A 95 -2.92 -19.14 4.04
C VAL A 95 -1.62 -19.08 4.85
N GLU A 96 -0.64 -19.94 4.57
CA GLU A 96 0.65 -19.90 5.25
C GLU A 96 1.39 -18.61 4.96
N ASP A 97 1.32 -18.12 3.73
CA ASP A 97 1.96 -16.85 3.37
C ASP A 97 1.36 -15.70 4.17
N VAL A 98 0.03 -15.67 4.31
CA VAL A 98 -0.63 -14.61 5.07
C VAL A 98 -0.37 -14.76 6.56
N ARG A 99 -0.31 -16.00 7.08
CA ARG A 99 0.03 -16.21 8.48
C ARG A 99 1.43 -15.70 8.81
N SER A 100 2.39 -15.93 7.91
CA SER A 100 3.75 -15.40 8.08
C SER A 100 3.74 -13.89 8.09
N LEU A 101 2.96 -13.26 7.20
CA LEU A 101 2.80 -11.82 7.17
C LEU A 101 2.23 -11.32 8.49
N ARG A 102 1.21 -11.99 9.02
CA ARG A 102 0.57 -11.58 10.27
C ARG A 102 1.54 -11.65 11.45
N GLU A 103 2.37 -12.67 11.50
CA GLU A 103 3.40 -12.77 12.54
C GLU A 103 4.39 -11.62 12.42
N ASN A 104 4.76 -11.28 11.20
CA ASN A 104 5.68 -10.17 10.95
C ASN A 104 5.06 -8.83 11.32
N CYS A 105 3.72 -8.71 11.23
CA CYS A 105 3.03 -7.47 11.59
C CYS A 105 3.21 -7.08 13.04
N THR A 106 3.47 -8.03 13.93
CA THR A 106 3.66 -7.74 15.35
C THR A 106 5.03 -7.15 15.64
N VAL A 107 5.96 -7.26 14.69
CA VAL A 107 7.31 -6.71 14.82
C VAL A 107 7.27 -5.25 14.38
N ARG A 108 7.86 -4.38 15.22
CA ARG A 108 7.87 -2.95 14.89
C ARG A 108 8.75 -2.64 13.69
N PRO A 109 8.54 -1.49 13.04
CA PRO A 109 9.43 -1.07 11.96
C PRO A 109 10.87 -0.97 12.43
N SER A 110 11.80 -1.28 11.54
CA SER A 110 13.23 -1.21 11.87
C SER A 110 13.71 0.23 11.99
N ARG A 111 13.20 1.13 11.14
CA ARG A 111 13.67 2.52 11.14
C ARG A 111 12.59 3.55 10.80
N SER A 112 11.46 3.13 10.21
CA SER A 112 10.42 4.05 9.75
C SER A 112 9.29 4.18 10.77
N ARG A 113 8.38 5.14 10.52
CA ARG A 113 7.19 5.32 11.36
C ARG A 113 6.25 4.15 11.24
N PHE A 114 6.06 3.68 10.00
CA PHE A 114 5.08 2.65 9.71
C PHE A 114 5.73 1.46 9.02
N LYS A 115 5.19 0.30 9.31
CA LYS A 115 5.48 -0.92 8.59
C LYS A 115 4.39 -1.06 7.54
N ILE A 116 4.76 -1.07 6.28
CA ILE A 116 3.81 -1.00 5.19
C ILE A 116 3.91 -2.27 4.36
N TYR A 117 2.76 -2.87 4.07
CA TYR A 117 2.67 -4.04 3.19
C TYR A 117 1.95 -3.62 1.93
N ILE A 118 2.64 -3.68 0.80
CA ILE A 118 2.05 -3.46 -0.52
C ILE A 118 1.82 -4.83 -1.12
N ILE A 119 0.56 -5.21 -1.29
CA ILE A 119 0.21 -6.51 -1.85
C ILE A 119 -0.37 -6.31 -3.24
N ASP A 120 0.43 -6.64 -4.24
CA ASP A 120 0.02 -6.54 -5.64
C ASP A 120 -0.77 -7.78 -6.02
N GLU A 121 -1.69 -7.64 -6.97
CA GLU A 121 -2.54 -8.73 -7.42
C GLU A 121 -3.25 -9.39 -6.22
N VAL A 122 -3.76 -8.60 -5.30
CA VAL A 122 -4.30 -9.11 -4.03
C VAL A 122 -5.51 -10.03 -4.24
N HIS A 123 -6.24 -9.87 -5.36
CA HIS A 123 -7.38 -10.72 -5.67
C HIS A 123 -7.00 -12.18 -5.90
N MET A 124 -5.71 -12.46 -6.07
CA MET A 124 -5.22 -13.82 -6.29
C MET A 124 -5.05 -14.63 -5.00
N LEU A 125 -5.20 -14.00 -3.85
CA LEU A 125 -5.10 -14.72 -2.57
C LEU A 125 -6.20 -15.77 -2.47
N SER A 126 -5.88 -16.90 -1.82
CA SER A 126 -6.87 -17.93 -1.56
C SER A 126 -7.92 -17.43 -0.58
N ARG A 127 -9.07 -18.11 -0.52
CA ARG A 127 -10.11 -17.76 0.44
C ARG A 127 -9.59 -17.84 1.87
N SER A 128 -8.83 -18.87 2.19
CA SER A 128 -8.25 -19.02 3.52
C SER A 128 -7.27 -17.91 3.84
N ALA A 129 -6.50 -17.46 2.83
CA ALA A 129 -5.58 -16.35 2.99
C ALA A 129 -6.34 -15.06 3.29
N PHE A 130 -7.44 -14.80 2.55
CA PHE A 130 -8.27 -13.62 2.82
C PHE A 130 -8.84 -13.66 4.24
N ASN A 131 -9.31 -14.82 4.69
CA ASN A 131 -9.86 -14.95 6.04
C ASN A 131 -8.80 -14.66 7.10
N ALA A 132 -7.58 -15.10 6.88
CA ALA A 132 -6.47 -14.82 7.80
C ALA A 132 -6.12 -13.33 7.80
N LEU A 133 -6.13 -12.72 6.61
CA LEU A 133 -5.84 -11.29 6.47
C LEU A 133 -6.91 -10.45 7.16
N LEU A 134 -8.17 -10.87 7.04
CA LEU A 134 -9.30 -10.15 7.64
C LEU A 134 -9.13 -9.98 9.13
N LYS A 135 -8.59 -10.99 9.82
CA LYS A 135 -8.35 -10.89 11.26
C LYS A 135 -7.44 -9.73 11.61
N THR A 136 -6.40 -9.52 10.79
CA THR A 136 -5.48 -8.40 11.00
C THR A 136 -6.15 -7.07 10.68
N LEU A 137 -7.02 -7.04 9.66
CA LEU A 137 -7.71 -5.81 9.29
C LEU A 137 -8.76 -5.40 10.32
N GLU A 138 -9.29 -6.35 11.08
CA GLU A 138 -10.27 -6.06 12.13
C GLU A 138 -9.62 -5.44 13.36
N GLU A 139 -8.40 -5.86 13.67
CA GLU A 139 -7.64 -5.34 14.81
C GLU A 139 -6.20 -5.06 14.37
N PRO A 140 -5.99 -4.05 13.51
CA PRO A 140 -4.66 -3.81 12.98
C PRO A 140 -3.73 -3.22 14.03
N PRO A 141 -2.47 -3.65 14.05
CA PRO A 141 -1.49 -2.96 14.87
C PRO A 141 -1.36 -1.51 14.44
N GLU A 142 -1.13 -0.62 15.40
CA GLU A 142 -1.14 0.82 15.14
C GLU A 142 -0.10 1.25 14.11
N HIS A 143 1.05 0.59 14.11
CA HIS A 143 2.17 0.95 13.25
C HIS A 143 2.09 0.32 11.85
N VAL A 144 1.06 -0.49 11.55
CA VAL A 144 0.98 -1.24 10.28
C VAL A 144 -0.02 -0.59 9.34
N LYS A 145 0.37 -0.48 8.06
CA LYS A 145 -0.51 0.00 7.00
C LYS A 145 -0.50 -1.00 5.86
N PHE A 146 -1.67 -1.24 5.28
CA PHE A 146 -1.81 -2.13 4.13
C PHE A 146 -2.19 -1.31 2.89
N MET A 147 -1.55 -1.63 1.78
CA MET A 147 -1.88 -1.05 0.49
C MET A 147 -2.09 -2.18 -0.49
N PHE A 148 -3.34 -2.42 -0.85
CA PHE A 148 -3.71 -3.49 -1.77
C PHE A 148 -3.87 -2.94 -3.17
N CYS A 149 -3.39 -3.69 -4.16
CA CYS A 149 -3.51 -3.33 -5.56
C CYS A 149 -4.21 -4.46 -6.31
N THR A 150 -5.19 -4.14 -7.13
CA THR A 150 -5.91 -5.16 -7.89
C THR A 150 -6.47 -4.60 -9.19
N THR A 151 -6.49 -5.45 -10.23
CA THR A 151 -7.22 -5.15 -11.46
C THR A 151 -8.68 -5.59 -11.35
N ASP A 152 -9.00 -6.46 -10.38
CA ASP A 152 -10.31 -7.14 -10.30
C ASP A 152 -10.90 -7.04 -8.90
N PRO A 153 -11.34 -5.83 -8.48
CA PRO A 153 -11.86 -5.68 -7.11
C PRO A 153 -13.10 -6.52 -6.84
N GLU A 154 -13.86 -6.85 -7.89
CA GLU A 154 -15.05 -7.68 -7.75
C GLU A 154 -14.73 -9.10 -7.29
N LYS A 155 -13.48 -9.54 -7.40
CA LYS A 155 -13.05 -10.86 -6.94
C LYS A 155 -12.66 -10.88 -5.47
N MET A 156 -12.65 -9.73 -4.81
CA MET A 156 -12.29 -9.65 -3.41
C MET A 156 -13.50 -9.83 -2.52
N PRO A 157 -13.35 -10.45 -1.34
CA PRO A 157 -14.46 -10.56 -0.39
C PRO A 157 -14.93 -9.18 0.04
N ILE A 158 -16.25 -9.02 0.17
CA ILE A 158 -16.82 -7.75 0.57
C ILE A 158 -16.39 -7.36 1.98
N THR A 159 -16.11 -8.36 2.83
CA THR A 159 -15.65 -8.11 4.19
C THR A 159 -14.28 -7.44 4.21
N VAL A 160 -13.43 -7.74 3.24
CA VAL A 160 -12.13 -7.08 3.10
C VAL A 160 -12.33 -5.70 2.48
N LEU A 161 -13.13 -5.61 1.42
CA LEU A 161 -13.38 -4.34 0.74
C LEU A 161 -13.94 -3.29 1.68
N SER A 162 -14.84 -3.68 2.58
CA SER A 162 -15.49 -2.74 3.50
C SER A 162 -14.54 -2.16 4.53
N ARG A 163 -13.36 -2.75 4.69
CA ARG A 163 -12.35 -2.27 5.63
C ARG A 163 -11.26 -1.46 4.96
N CYS A 164 -11.36 -1.24 3.67
CA CYS A 164 -10.36 -0.49 2.91
C CYS A 164 -10.95 0.82 2.41
N GLN A 165 -10.13 1.84 2.34
CA GLN A 165 -10.46 3.04 1.59
C GLN A 165 -10.07 2.78 0.15
N ARG A 166 -11.03 2.87 -0.76
CA ARG A 166 -10.83 2.47 -2.15
C ARG A 166 -10.60 3.67 -3.05
N PHE A 167 -9.61 3.52 -3.93
CA PHE A 167 -9.32 4.51 -4.97
C PHE A 167 -9.26 3.82 -6.32
N ASP A 168 -10.09 4.27 -7.24
CA ASP A 168 -10.13 3.73 -8.60
C ASP A 168 -9.26 4.61 -9.48
N LEU A 169 -8.19 4.04 -10.03
CA LEU A 169 -7.27 4.76 -10.87
C LEU A 169 -7.70 4.69 -12.33
N SER A 170 -7.61 5.81 -13.03
CA SER A 170 -7.99 5.90 -14.42
C SER A 170 -6.80 5.63 -15.35
N PRO A 171 -7.08 5.06 -16.54
CA PRO A 171 -6.01 4.89 -17.53
C PRO A 171 -5.40 6.21 -17.97
#